data_1f30319e9c29453254a9009db46f4b7e
#
_entry.id   1f30319e9c29453254a9009db46f4b7e
#
_cell.length_a   1.000
_cell.length_b   1.000
_cell.length_c   1.000
_cell.angle_alpha   90.00
_cell.angle_beta   90.00
_cell.angle_gamma   90.00
#
_symmetry.space_group_name_H-M   'P 1'
#
loop_
_entity.id
_entity.type
_entity.pdbx_description
1 polymer ?
#
loop_
_entity_poly.entity_id
_entity_poly.type
_entity_poly.pdbx_seq_one_letter_code
_entity_poly.pdbx_strand_id
1 'polypeptide(L)'
;MRRMSLIAYASFLFTLCFSGLAFGGSYLDRAALLVNEAGHEGNVLRIRLGDKEFARVVHSLSQSRLEAASHMQVPKEIALAHPHLLMVLENYERASDAAEHGEAQRFLVLLQKATEEERILRLIVEQLGWQLPKI
;
A
#
# COMPACT_ATOMS: atom_id res chain seq x y z
N MET A 1 24.25 22.66 41.30
CA MET A 1 23.65 23.07 39.98
C MET A 1 24.20 22.31 38.76
N ARG A 2 25.23 21.48 38.89
CA ARG A 2 25.80 20.73 37.75
C ARG A 2 25.15 19.35 37.43
N ARG A 3 24.22 18.87 38.26
CA ARG A 3 23.60 17.54 38.10
C ARG A 3 22.27 17.51 37.33
N MET A 4 21.65 18.65 37.05
CA MET A 4 20.38 18.71 36.30
C MET A 4 20.55 18.69 34.78
N SER A 5 21.72 19.03 34.24
CA SER A 5 21.97 19.10 32.80
C SER A 5 22.11 17.71 32.13
N LEU A 6 22.60 16.71 32.86
CA LEU A 6 22.83 15.35 32.33
C LEU A 6 21.53 14.56 32.11
N ILE A 7 20.52 14.79 32.95
CA ILE A 7 19.23 14.09 32.84
C ILE A 7 18.43 14.62 31.64
N ALA A 8 18.53 15.92 31.36
CA ALA A 8 17.86 16.54 30.22
C ALA A 8 18.44 16.04 28.86
N TYR A 9 19.74 15.83 28.77
CA TYR A 9 20.39 15.30 27.57
C TYR A 9 20.06 13.82 27.33
N ALA A 10 19.97 13.00 28.37
CA ALA A 10 19.62 11.60 28.25
C ALA A 10 18.17 11.42 27.78
N SER A 11 17.25 12.24 28.25
CA SER A 11 15.84 12.21 27.80
C SER A 11 15.68 12.65 26.36
N PHE A 12 16.47 13.62 25.89
CA PHE A 12 16.41 14.10 24.51
C PHE A 12 16.96 13.08 23.51
N LEU A 13 18.03 12.36 23.86
CA LEU A 13 18.61 11.31 23.04
C LEU A 13 17.69 10.07 22.93
N PHE A 14 16.95 9.75 23.99
CA PHE A 14 16.02 8.62 23.98
C PHE A 14 14.80 8.88 23.10
N THR A 15 14.33 10.13 23.01
CA THR A 15 13.17 10.51 22.18
C THR A 15 13.50 10.46 20.67
N LEU A 16 14.76 10.70 20.29
CA LEU A 16 15.19 10.66 18.88
C LEU A 16 15.31 9.25 18.30
N CYS A 17 15.57 8.23 19.12
CA CYS A 17 15.66 6.84 18.64
C CYS A 17 14.28 6.20 18.37
N PHE A 18 13.19 6.71 18.96
CA PHE A 18 11.85 6.16 18.77
C PHE A 18 11.13 6.69 17.50
N SER A 19 11.57 7.83 16.97
CA SER A 19 10.91 8.46 15.82
C SER A 19 11.08 7.67 14.50
N GLY A 20 12.17 6.92 14.34
CA GLY A 20 12.42 6.12 13.15
C GLY A 20 11.52 4.89 13.00
N LEU A 21 11.25 4.20 14.12
CA LEU A 21 10.38 3.02 14.16
C LEU A 21 8.90 3.37 13.92
N ALA A 22 8.45 4.50 14.48
CA ALA A 22 7.08 4.98 14.28
C ALA A 22 6.81 5.37 12.81
N PHE A 23 7.80 5.87 12.10
CA PHE A 23 7.66 6.29 10.69
C PHE A 23 7.53 5.09 9.73
N GLY A 24 8.30 4.02 9.93
CA GLY A 24 8.19 2.77 9.16
C GLY A 24 6.83 2.10 9.35
N GLY A 25 6.33 2.02 10.60
CA GLY A 25 4.99 1.51 10.91
C GLY A 25 3.88 2.32 10.23
N SER A 26 3.94 3.64 10.27
CA SER A 26 2.97 4.51 9.60
C SER A 26 2.94 4.32 8.06
N TYR A 27 4.08 4.07 7.42
CA TYR A 27 4.13 3.72 6.01
C TYR A 27 3.43 2.39 5.74
N LEU A 28 3.74 1.35 6.51
CA LEU A 28 3.18 0.01 6.35
C LEU A 28 1.67 -0.02 6.61
N ASP A 29 1.18 0.74 7.59
CA ASP A 29 -0.25 0.86 7.86
C ASP A 29 -0.99 1.49 6.68
N ARG A 30 -0.44 2.54 6.09
CA ARG A 30 -1.00 3.17 4.89
C ARG A 30 -0.92 2.25 3.67
N ALA A 31 0.21 1.59 3.46
CA ALA A 31 0.38 0.64 2.38
C ALA A 31 -0.62 -0.52 2.48
N ALA A 32 -0.79 -1.08 3.69
CA ALA A 32 -1.77 -2.13 3.96
C ALA A 32 -3.20 -1.68 3.68
N LEU A 33 -3.57 -0.48 4.11
CA LEU A 33 -4.89 0.09 3.83
C LEU A 33 -5.14 0.20 2.33
N LEU A 34 -4.20 0.78 1.58
CA LEU A 34 -4.32 0.94 0.12
C LEU A 34 -4.49 -0.40 -0.60
N VAL A 35 -3.70 -1.41 -0.22
CA VAL A 35 -3.75 -2.75 -0.84
C VAL A 35 -5.04 -3.48 -0.47
N ASN A 36 -5.46 -3.44 0.79
CA ASN A 36 -6.67 -4.12 1.24
C ASN A 36 -7.93 -3.53 0.61
N GLU A 37 -8.03 -2.21 0.53
CA GLU A 37 -9.16 -1.53 -0.14
C GLU A 37 -9.19 -1.87 -1.64
N ALA A 38 -8.05 -1.85 -2.33
CA ALA A 38 -7.95 -2.23 -3.72
C ALA A 38 -8.37 -3.68 -3.95
N GLY A 39 -7.92 -4.60 -3.10
CA GLY A 39 -8.26 -6.02 -3.16
C GLY A 39 -9.76 -6.27 -2.91
N HIS A 40 -10.34 -5.57 -1.94
CA HIS A 40 -11.78 -5.64 -1.67
C HIS A 40 -12.61 -5.18 -2.87
N GLU A 41 -12.30 -4.02 -3.42
CA GLU A 41 -12.98 -3.47 -4.59
C GLU A 41 -12.81 -4.37 -5.82
N GLY A 42 -11.62 -4.93 -6.05
CA GLY A 42 -11.37 -5.90 -7.12
C GLY A 42 -12.26 -7.16 -7.02
N ASN A 43 -12.45 -7.67 -5.81
CA ASN A 43 -13.35 -8.79 -5.56
C ASN A 43 -14.81 -8.43 -5.78
N VAL A 44 -15.27 -7.23 -5.38
CA VAL A 44 -16.63 -6.76 -5.64
C VAL A 44 -16.86 -6.59 -7.15
N LEU A 45 -15.89 -6.02 -7.88
CA LEU A 45 -15.96 -5.92 -9.35
C LEU A 45 -16.11 -7.29 -10.01
N ARG A 46 -15.41 -8.31 -9.52
CA ARG A 46 -15.52 -9.67 -10.06
C ARG A 46 -16.92 -10.24 -9.91
N ILE A 47 -17.59 -9.96 -8.78
CA ILE A 47 -18.98 -10.39 -8.53
C ILE A 47 -19.97 -9.59 -9.37
N ARG A 48 -19.68 -8.32 -9.60
CA ARG A 48 -20.51 -7.37 -10.35
C ARG A 48 -19.97 -7.10 -11.76
N LEU A 49 -19.38 -8.09 -12.37
CA LEU A 49 -18.81 -7.98 -13.72
C LEU A 49 -19.93 -7.64 -14.72
N GLY A 50 -19.76 -6.54 -15.45
CA GLY A 50 -20.78 -5.98 -16.33
C GLY A 50 -21.48 -4.73 -15.79
N ASP A 51 -21.36 -4.41 -14.51
CA ASP A 51 -21.80 -3.13 -13.93
C ASP A 51 -20.77 -2.03 -14.24
N LYS A 52 -20.93 -1.40 -15.41
CA LYS A 52 -19.99 -0.39 -15.91
C LYS A 52 -19.96 0.89 -15.08
N GLU A 53 -21.09 1.28 -14.50
CA GLU A 53 -21.17 2.45 -13.62
C GLU A 53 -20.36 2.24 -12.34
N PHE A 54 -20.52 1.07 -11.72
CA PHE A 54 -19.74 0.70 -10.56
C PHE A 54 -18.25 0.60 -10.91
N ALA A 55 -17.91 -0.03 -12.04
CA ALA A 55 -16.52 -0.14 -12.52
C ALA A 55 -15.88 1.23 -12.75
N ARG A 56 -16.60 2.22 -13.26
CA ARG A 56 -16.13 3.59 -13.44
C ARG A 56 -15.77 4.24 -12.10
N VAL A 57 -16.61 4.07 -11.08
CA VAL A 57 -16.33 4.60 -9.74
C VAL A 57 -15.09 3.95 -9.15
N VAL A 58 -14.98 2.62 -9.23
CA VAL A 58 -13.81 1.89 -8.74
C VAL A 58 -12.55 2.28 -9.50
N HIS A 59 -12.63 2.48 -10.81
CA HIS A 59 -11.49 2.94 -11.62
C HIS A 59 -10.99 4.31 -11.16
N SER A 60 -11.89 5.26 -10.94
CA SER A 60 -11.53 6.59 -10.40
C SER A 60 -10.88 6.51 -9.02
N LEU A 61 -11.40 5.66 -8.12
CA LEU A 61 -10.81 5.43 -6.80
C LEU A 61 -9.42 4.77 -6.91
N SER A 62 -9.24 3.83 -7.84
CA SER A 62 -7.97 3.15 -8.09
C SER A 62 -6.90 4.11 -8.61
N GLN A 63 -7.26 5.04 -9.50
CA GLN A 63 -6.37 6.10 -9.96
C GLN A 63 -5.93 7.01 -8.82
N SER A 64 -6.86 7.48 -8.00
CA SER A 64 -6.54 8.33 -6.84
C SER A 64 -5.66 7.60 -5.82
N ARG A 65 -5.87 6.31 -5.64
CA ARG A 65 -5.09 5.46 -4.73
C ARG A 65 -3.65 5.27 -5.23
N LEU A 66 -3.47 5.02 -6.53
CA LEU A 66 -2.16 4.91 -7.15
C LEU A 66 -1.40 6.24 -7.07
N GLU A 67 -2.07 7.35 -7.34
CA GLU A 67 -1.50 8.69 -7.20
C GLU A 67 -1.07 8.96 -5.75
N ALA A 68 -1.92 8.68 -4.77
CA ALA A 68 -1.58 8.83 -3.37
C ALA A 68 -0.35 8.00 -2.97
N ALA A 69 -0.25 6.75 -3.44
CA ALA A 69 0.90 5.89 -3.18
C ALA A 69 2.18 6.44 -3.81
N SER A 70 2.11 6.99 -5.01
CA SER A 70 3.27 7.55 -5.72
C SER A 70 3.88 8.76 -5.02
N HIS A 71 3.10 9.47 -4.21
CA HIS A 71 3.54 10.64 -3.43
C HIS A 71 3.84 10.31 -1.95
N MET A 72 3.79 9.04 -1.54
CA MET A 72 4.11 8.65 -0.17
C MET A 72 5.59 8.88 0.14
N GLN A 73 5.85 9.37 1.35
CA GLN A 73 7.20 9.35 1.90
C GLN A 73 7.58 7.93 2.27
N VAL A 74 8.70 7.46 1.72
CA VAL A 74 9.16 6.07 1.89
C VAL A 74 10.38 6.05 2.80
N PRO A 75 10.29 5.38 3.98
CA PRO A 75 11.45 5.17 4.84
C PRO A 75 12.52 4.34 4.12
N LYS A 76 13.80 4.65 4.36
CA LYS A 76 14.93 3.94 3.74
C LYS A 76 14.90 2.43 4.00
N GLU A 77 14.46 2.05 5.19
CA GLU A 77 14.40 0.66 5.67
C GLU A 77 13.42 -0.19 4.87
N ILE A 78 12.42 0.42 4.23
CA ILE A 78 11.37 -0.26 3.46
C ILE A 78 11.39 0.11 1.97
N ALA A 79 12.36 0.89 1.52
CA ALA A 79 12.38 1.47 0.18
C ALA A 79 12.31 0.43 -0.95
N LEU A 80 12.88 -0.76 -0.75
CA LEU A 80 12.84 -1.84 -1.74
C LEU A 80 11.44 -2.41 -1.97
N ALA A 81 10.54 -2.27 -1.01
CA ALA A 81 9.15 -2.73 -1.12
C ALA A 81 8.25 -1.76 -1.89
N HIS A 82 8.58 -0.47 -1.92
CA HIS A 82 7.70 0.56 -2.47
C HIS A 82 7.38 0.39 -3.97
N PRO A 83 8.32 0.03 -4.87
CA PRO A 83 8.00 -0.26 -6.26
C PRO A 83 6.96 -1.37 -6.41
N HIS A 84 6.98 -2.39 -5.55
CA HIS A 84 6.01 -3.48 -5.55
C HIS A 84 4.63 -3.03 -5.08
N LEU A 85 4.55 -2.11 -4.11
CA LEU A 85 3.29 -1.46 -3.75
C LEU A 85 2.67 -0.74 -4.96
N LEU A 86 3.47 0.03 -5.70
CA LEU A 86 3.00 0.71 -6.90
C LEU A 86 2.52 -0.27 -7.97
N MET A 87 3.24 -1.37 -8.18
CA MET A 87 2.84 -2.42 -9.15
C MET A 87 1.53 -3.10 -8.77
N VAL A 88 1.30 -3.37 -7.48
CA VAL A 88 0.01 -3.90 -6.99
C VAL A 88 -1.12 -2.94 -7.36
N LEU A 89 -0.99 -1.67 -7.00
CA LEU A 89 -2.02 -0.66 -7.21
C LEU A 89 -2.24 -0.35 -8.70
N GLU A 90 -1.18 -0.35 -9.51
CA GLU A 90 -1.27 -0.20 -10.96
C GLU A 90 -2.04 -1.35 -11.60
N ASN A 91 -1.82 -2.59 -11.18
CA ASN A 91 -2.57 -3.73 -11.71
C ASN A 91 -4.05 -3.68 -11.33
N TYR A 92 -4.40 -3.22 -10.11
CA TYR A 92 -5.79 -2.99 -9.72
C TYR A 92 -6.43 -1.84 -10.52
N GLU A 93 -5.69 -0.76 -10.78
CA GLU A 93 -6.18 0.36 -11.60
C GLU A 93 -6.48 -0.13 -13.03
N ARG A 94 -5.55 -0.84 -13.66
CA ARG A 94 -5.73 -1.42 -14.99
C ARG A 94 -6.85 -2.46 -15.05
N ALA A 95 -7.05 -3.24 -13.98
CA ALA A 95 -8.15 -4.18 -13.89
C ALA A 95 -9.50 -3.45 -13.86
N SER A 96 -9.62 -2.39 -13.06
CA SER A 96 -10.85 -1.59 -13.01
C SER A 96 -11.13 -0.86 -14.31
N ASP A 97 -10.12 -0.37 -15.01
CA ASP A 97 -10.22 0.16 -16.38
C ASP A 97 -10.79 -0.89 -17.34
N ALA A 98 -10.24 -2.10 -17.34
CA ALA A 98 -10.74 -3.19 -18.17
C ALA A 98 -12.22 -3.54 -17.86
N ALA A 99 -12.60 -3.54 -16.58
CA ALA A 99 -13.98 -3.77 -16.17
C ALA A 99 -14.93 -2.64 -16.66
N GLU A 100 -14.50 -1.38 -16.58
CA GLU A 100 -15.26 -0.24 -17.10
C GLU A 100 -15.52 -0.35 -18.61
N HIS A 101 -14.53 -0.85 -19.37
CA HIS A 101 -14.65 -1.06 -20.81
C HIS A 101 -15.31 -2.38 -21.22
N GLY A 102 -15.72 -3.20 -20.24
CA GLY A 102 -16.38 -4.50 -20.50
C GLY A 102 -15.44 -5.60 -20.95
N GLU A 103 -14.12 -5.44 -20.74
CA GLU A 103 -13.07 -6.39 -21.13
C GLU A 103 -12.87 -7.45 -20.01
N ALA A 104 -13.87 -8.34 -19.85
CA ALA A 104 -13.93 -9.28 -18.72
C ALA A 104 -12.69 -10.17 -18.58
N GLN A 105 -12.19 -10.70 -19.69
CA GLN A 105 -10.99 -11.57 -19.66
C GLN A 105 -9.74 -10.78 -19.24
N ARG A 106 -9.56 -9.59 -19.77
CA ARG A 106 -8.45 -8.70 -19.40
C ARG A 106 -8.52 -8.30 -17.92
N PHE A 107 -9.73 -8.01 -17.43
CA PHE A 107 -9.96 -7.75 -16.01
C PHE A 107 -9.48 -8.91 -15.13
N LEU A 108 -9.88 -10.15 -15.43
CA LEU A 108 -9.49 -11.31 -14.63
C LEU A 108 -7.98 -11.56 -14.62
N VAL A 109 -7.32 -11.39 -15.78
CA VAL A 109 -5.85 -11.52 -15.88
C VAL A 109 -5.14 -10.45 -15.04
N LEU A 110 -5.59 -9.20 -15.09
CA LEU A 110 -4.99 -8.11 -14.35
C LEU A 110 -5.26 -8.23 -12.84
N LEU A 111 -6.44 -8.70 -12.45
CA LEU A 111 -6.78 -8.99 -11.05
C LEU A 111 -5.85 -10.09 -10.48
N GLN A 112 -5.59 -11.13 -11.26
CA GLN A 112 -4.65 -12.18 -10.87
C GLN A 112 -3.22 -11.63 -10.72
N LYS A 113 -2.78 -10.78 -11.65
CA LYS A 113 -1.46 -10.11 -11.55
C LYS A 113 -1.36 -9.25 -10.29
N ALA A 114 -2.40 -8.49 -9.96
CA ALA A 114 -2.43 -7.70 -8.74
C ALA A 114 -2.26 -8.58 -7.50
N THR A 115 -2.94 -9.71 -7.43
CA THR A 115 -2.85 -10.66 -6.31
C THR A 115 -1.43 -11.28 -6.21
N GLU A 116 -0.80 -11.61 -7.33
CA GLU A 116 0.56 -12.12 -7.34
C GLU A 116 1.58 -11.05 -6.89
N GLU A 117 1.44 -9.82 -7.34
CA GLU A 117 2.29 -8.71 -6.91
C GLU A 117 2.09 -8.40 -5.42
N GLU A 118 0.87 -8.49 -4.90
CA GLU A 118 0.63 -8.35 -3.46
C GLU A 118 1.38 -9.43 -2.65
N ARG A 119 1.38 -10.67 -3.12
CA ARG A 119 2.14 -11.75 -2.50
C ARG A 119 3.65 -11.44 -2.49
N ILE A 120 4.18 -10.93 -3.60
CA ILE A 120 5.59 -10.51 -3.70
C ILE A 120 5.88 -9.35 -2.75
N LEU A 121 5.02 -8.35 -2.70
CA LEU A 121 5.14 -7.23 -1.78
C LEU A 121 5.25 -7.70 -0.32
N ARG A 122 4.36 -8.61 0.11
CA ARG A 122 4.37 -9.18 1.47
C ARG A 122 5.68 -9.92 1.77
N LEU A 123 6.17 -10.72 0.82
CA LEU A 123 7.44 -11.44 0.98
C LEU A 123 8.64 -10.49 1.10
N ILE A 124 8.69 -9.42 0.31
CA ILE A 124 9.77 -8.43 0.39
C ILE A 124 9.73 -7.70 1.72
N VAL A 125 8.55 -7.28 2.18
CA VAL A 125 8.37 -6.64 3.49
C VAL A 125 8.86 -7.56 4.62
N GLU A 126 8.54 -8.86 4.56
CA GLU A 126 9.00 -9.85 5.53
C GLU A 126 10.53 -10.04 5.48
N GLN A 127 11.12 -10.09 4.29
CA GLN A 127 12.58 -10.18 4.13
C GLN A 127 13.32 -8.96 4.68
N LEU A 128 12.67 -7.80 4.69
CA LEU A 128 13.19 -6.58 5.29
C LEU A 128 13.01 -6.53 6.82
N GLY A 129 12.42 -7.55 7.42
CA GLY A 129 12.20 -7.67 8.87
C GLY A 129 10.90 -7.00 9.35
N TRP A 130 9.96 -6.71 8.47
CA TRP A 130 8.68 -6.10 8.78
C TRP A 130 7.51 -7.02 8.41
N GLN A 131 6.31 -6.63 8.80
CA GLN A 131 5.08 -7.30 8.36
C GLN A 131 4.10 -6.25 7.84
N LEU A 132 3.48 -6.54 6.71
CA LEU A 132 2.36 -5.74 6.22
C LEU A 132 1.11 -6.11 7.02
N PRO A 133 0.47 -5.16 7.72
CA PRO A 133 -0.71 -5.44 8.52
C PRO A 133 -1.83 -6.10 7.72
N LYS A 134 -2.57 -7.00 8.37
CA LYS A 134 -3.85 -7.52 7.86
C LYS A 134 -4.95 -6.70 8.51
N ILE A 135 -5.73 -6.02 7.71
CA ILE A 135 -6.84 -5.17 8.13
C ILE A 135 -8.15 -5.87 7.79
#